data_ccb8d68e53d11f422fc0a4133f6d181d
#
_entry.id   ccb8d68e53d11f422fc0a4133f6d181d
#
_cell.length_a   1.000
_cell.length_b   1.000
_cell.length_c   1.000
_cell.angle_alpha   90.00
_cell.angle_beta   90.00
_cell.angle_gamma   90.00
#
_symmetry.space_group_name_H-M   'P 1'
#
loop_
_entity.id
_entity.type
_entity.pdbx_description
1 polymer ?
#
loop_
_entity_poly.entity_id
_entity_poly.type
_entity_poly.pdbx_seq_one_letter_code
_entity_poly.pdbx_strand_id
1 'polypeptide(L)'
;LFNLINPNMIVKQKKMDKRLKYKINLDTIYASASSIGLSAIKTIRISGNETKKIFKTLTKKRLPKARYCKLINLYDIKNSSVIDKAIVVWFPAPKTYTGENILEINIHGGNSILEHLVENLLLIRNVREAEPGEFTRRAFTNNKMDFLEAEGVMDLINAETKSQKSLAIQQVNGSLSTIFKKWNNKLLKLLAHYE
;
A
#
# COMPACT_ATOMS: atom_id res chain seq x y z
N LEU A 1 28.81 29.95 -5.56
CA LEU A 1 27.58 29.29 -5.00
C LEU A 1 27.21 27.97 -5.71
N PHE A 2 28.06 27.46 -6.64
CA PHE A 2 27.73 26.32 -7.50
C PHE A 2 28.43 24.98 -7.13
N ASN A 3 29.01 24.87 -5.93
CA ASN A 3 29.73 23.65 -5.50
C ASN A 3 28.98 22.80 -4.46
N LEU A 4 27.64 22.77 -4.48
CA LEU A 4 26.84 22.09 -3.44
C LEU A 4 26.12 20.80 -3.90
N ILE A 5 26.36 20.30 -5.08
CA ILE A 5 25.87 18.96 -5.43
C ILE A 5 27.06 18.02 -5.53
N ASN A 6 27.51 17.54 -4.38
CA ASN A 6 28.55 16.53 -4.30
C ASN A 6 28.03 15.23 -4.94
N PRO A 7 28.66 14.72 -6.04
CA PRO A 7 28.25 13.48 -6.69
C PRO A 7 28.18 12.29 -5.73
N ASN A 8 28.99 12.32 -4.66
CA ASN A 8 28.97 11.32 -3.60
C ASN A 8 27.68 11.37 -2.74
N MET A 9 26.99 12.52 -2.71
CA MET A 9 25.71 12.64 -2.01
C MET A 9 24.58 11.92 -2.77
N ILE A 10 24.57 12.01 -4.10
CA ILE A 10 23.61 11.31 -4.97
C ILE A 10 23.82 9.79 -4.90
N VAL A 11 25.10 9.35 -4.87
CA VAL A 11 25.46 7.92 -4.72
C VAL A 11 25.12 7.41 -3.32
N LYS A 12 25.31 8.25 -2.28
CA LYS A 12 24.93 7.94 -0.89
C LYS A 12 23.40 7.85 -0.73
N GLN A 13 22.67 8.74 -1.37
CA GLN A 13 21.20 8.75 -1.37
C GLN A 13 20.66 7.51 -2.11
N LYS A 14 21.19 7.16 -3.29
CA LYS A 14 20.85 5.91 -3.98
C LYS A 14 21.21 4.65 -3.19
N LYS A 15 22.31 4.64 -2.41
CA LYS A 15 22.66 3.53 -1.51
C LYS A 15 21.76 3.48 -0.27
N MET A 16 21.36 4.65 0.29
CA MET A 16 20.43 4.75 1.41
C MET A 16 19.03 4.30 0.99
N ASP A 17 18.57 4.70 -0.20
CA ASP A 17 17.30 4.25 -0.80
C ASP A 17 17.27 2.73 -1.01
N LYS A 18 18.38 2.12 -1.44
CA LYS A 18 18.47 0.66 -1.55
C LYS A 18 18.39 -0.04 -0.18
N ARG A 19 19.01 0.50 0.87
CA ARG A 19 18.96 -0.07 2.23
C ARG A 19 17.58 0.11 2.87
N LEU A 20 16.92 1.24 2.66
CA LEU A 20 15.53 1.49 3.07
C LEU A 20 14.57 0.57 2.31
N LYS A 21 14.74 0.41 1.01
CA LYS A 21 13.96 -0.53 0.18
C LYS A 21 14.08 -1.97 0.67
N TYR A 22 15.29 -2.41 1.11
CA TYR A 22 15.50 -3.74 1.68
C TYR A 22 14.82 -3.92 3.06
N LYS A 23 14.75 -2.86 3.86
CA LYS A 23 14.16 -2.92 5.21
C LYS A 23 12.63 -2.83 5.20
N ILE A 24 12.07 -2.09 4.24
CA ILE A 24 10.62 -1.89 4.11
C ILE A 24 9.92 -3.12 3.50
N ASN A 25 10.62 -3.93 2.69
CA ASN A 25 10.02 -5.08 1.99
C ASN A 25 10.11 -6.42 2.76
N LEU A 26 10.57 -6.44 4.01
CA LEU A 26 10.71 -7.68 4.79
C LEU A 26 9.42 -8.08 5.51
N ASP A 27 8.60 -7.11 5.89
CA ASP A 27 7.37 -7.32 6.66
C ASP A 27 6.14 -7.23 5.78
N THR A 28 5.16 -8.02 6.14
CA THR A 28 3.79 -7.91 5.62
C THR A 28 3.00 -7.02 6.56
N ILE A 29 2.33 -6.02 6.01
CA ILE A 29 1.48 -5.10 6.77
C ILE A 29 0.01 -5.39 6.54
N TYR A 30 -0.80 -5.10 7.57
CA TYR A 30 -2.25 -5.09 7.45
C TYR A 30 -2.83 -3.80 8.03
N ALA A 31 -3.98 -3.39 7.52
CA ALA A 31 -4.79 -2.34 8.11
C ALA A 31 -6.27 -2.55 7.80
N SER A 32 -7.13 -2.02 8.67
CA SER A 32 -8.53 -1.81 8.32
C SER A 32 -8.63 -0.69 7.30
N ALA A 33 -9.20 -0.97 6.14
CA ALA A 33 -9.44 0.01 5.08
C ALA A 33 -10.80 0.70 5.20
N SER A 34 -11.62 0.31 6.17
CA SER A 34 -12.90 0.92 6.51
C SER A 34 -12.76 1.85 7.72
N SER A 35 -13.66 2.83 7.81
CA SER A 35 -13.69 3.78 8.93
C SER A 35 -13.88 3.08 10.29
N ILE A 36 -13.42 3.77 11.35
CA ILE A 36 -13.63 3.35 12.73
C ILE A 36 -15.13 3.46 13.06
N GLY A 37 -15.69 2.44 13.70
CA GLY A 37 -17.08 2.42 14.14
C GLY A 37 -17.84 1.18 13.67
N LEU A 38 -19.16 1.16 13.95
CA LEU A 38 -20.05 0.08 13.52
C LEU A 38 -20.29 0.18 12.01
N SER A 39 -20.09 -0.92 11.32
CA SER A 39 -20.38 -1.06 9.89
C SER A 39 -20.89 -2.47 9.62
N ALA A 40 -21.61 -2.68 8.54
CA ALA A 40 -22.04 -4.04 8.15
C ALA A 40 -20.84 -4.87 7.67
N ILE A 41 -19.87 -4.24 7.04
CA ILE A 41 -18.68 -4.89 6.47
C ILE A 41 -17.45 -4.08 6.86
N LYS A 42 -16.36 -4.78 7.23
CA LYS A 42 -15.02 -4.21 7.38
C LYS A 42 -14.07 -4.88 6.39
N THR A 43 -13.27 -4.06 5.73
CA THR A 43 -12.24 -4.51 4.78
C THR A 43 -10.88 -4.46 5.45
N ILE A 44 -10.20 -5.59 5.53
CA ILE A 44 -8.82 -5.70 5.97
C ILE A 44 -7.94 -5.86 4.75
N ARG A 45 -7.02 -4.92 4.54
CA ARG A 45 -6.03 -4.98 3.46
C ARG A 45 -4.69 -5.42 4.02
N ILE A 46 -4.08 -6.39 3.35
CA ILE A 46 -2.80 -6.98 3.73
C ILE A 46 -1.87 -6.86 2.54
N SER A 47 -0.65 -6.35 2.73
CA SER A 47 0.34 -6.18 1.66
C SER A 47 1.70 -6.73 2.09
N GLY A 48 2.33 -7.53 1.23
CA GLY A 48 3.67 -8.08 1.47
C GLY A 48 3.83 -9.56 1.13
N ASN A 49 4.98 -10.11 1.52
CA ASN A 49 5.40 -11.46 1.11
C ASN A 49 4.60 -12.59 1.77
N GLU A 50 4.11 -12.37 3.01
CA GLU A 50 3.40 -13.40 3.77
C GLU A 50 1.92 -13.57 3.36
N THR A 51 1.39 -12.76 2.43
CA THR A 51 -0.02 -12.80 2.01
C THR A 51 -0.50 -14.18 1.60
N LYS A 52 0.33 -14.96 0.89
CA LYS A 52 0.00 -16.33 0.48
C LYS A 52 -0.10 -17.29 1.67
N LYS A 53 0.84 -17.13 2.62
CA LYS A 53 0.87 -17.91 3.85
C LYS A 53 -0.32 -17.57 4.74
N ILE A 54 -0.61 -16.27 4.92
CA ILE A 54 -1.77 -15.78 5.67
C ILE A 54 -3.05 -16.41 5.12
N PHE A 55 -3.26 -16.32 3.80
CA PHE A 55 -4.44 -16.91 3.18
C PHE A 55 -4.53 -18.41 3.48
N LYS A 56 -3.45 -19.18 3.22
CA LYS A 56 -3.44 -20.63 3.44
C LYS A 56 -3.71 -20.99 4.89
N THR A 57 -3.12 -20.25 5.84
CA THR A 57 -3.27 -20.51 7.27
C THR A 57 -4.69 -20.24 7.75
N LEU A 58 -5.25 -19.07 7.38
CA LEU A 58 -6.59 -18.68 7.83
C LEU A 58 -7.72 -19.47 7.14
N THR A 59 -7.52 -19.92 5.90
CA THR A 59 -8.59 -20.58 5.13
C THR A 59 -8.42 -22.07 4.96
N LYS A 60 -7.23 -22.61 5.25
CA LYS A 60 -6.83 -24.02 4.99
C LYS A 60 -7.00 -24.43 3.53
N LYS A 61 -7.05 -23.46 2.60
CA LYS A 61 -7.27 -23.69 1.15
C LYS A 61 -6.13 -23.11 0.32
N ARG A 62 -6.10 -23.48 -0.97
CA ARG A 62 -5.22 -22.84 -1.96
C ARG A 62 -5.78 -21.50 -2.37
N LEU A 63 -4.87 -20.55 -2.71
CA LEU A 63 -5.24 -19.22 -3.20
C LEU A 63 -6.28 -19.31 -4.33
N PRO A 64 -7.27 -18.40 -4.34
CA PRO A 64 -8.20 -18.31 -5.46
C PRO A 64 -7.50 -17.77 -6.70
N LYS A 65 -8.20 -17.85 -7.84
CA LYS A 65 -7.76 -17.15 -9.04
C LYS A 65 -7.59 -15.65 -8.73
N ALA A 66 -6.49 -15.08 -9.25
CA ALA A 66 -6.17 -13.68 -9.02
C ALA A 66 -7.33 -12.75 -9.44
N ARG A 67 -7.65 -11.76 -8.59
CA ARG A 67 -8.69 -10.74 -8.82
C ARG A 67 -10.12 -11.27 -8.86
N TYR A 68 -10.36 -12.50 -8.38
CA TYR A 68 -11.70 -13.06 -8.23
C TYR A 68 -12.11 -13.03 -6.76
N CYS A 69 -13.33 -12.58 -6.53
CA CYS A 69 -13.97 -12.65 -5.21
C CYS A 69 -14.32 -14.08 -4.87
N LYS A 70 -13.98 -14.52 -3.68
CA LYS A 70 -14.32 -15.86 -3.20
C LYS A 70 -14.89 -15.79 -1.79
N LEU A 71 -16.07 -16.30 -1.59
CA LEU A 71 -16.66 -16.49 -0.25
C LEU A 71 -16.03 -17.73 0.40
N ILE A 72 -15.47 -17.55 1.62
CA ILE A 72 -14.69 -18.59 2.27
C ILE A 72 -14.72 -18.41 3.80
N ASN A 73 -14.70 -19.51 4.55
CA ASN A 73 -14.56 -19.44 6.00
C ASN A 73 -13.13 -19.13 6.38
N LEU A 74 -12.98 -18.23 7.36
CA LEU A 74 -11.75 -17.94 8.07
C LEU A 74 -11.73 -18.74 9.36
N TYR A 75 -10.61 -19.35 9.69
CA TYR A 75 -10.44 -20.21 10.85
C TYR A 75 -9.38 -19.64 11.80
N ASP A 76 -9.64 -19.75 13.07
CA ASP A 76 -8.66 -19.52 14.13
C ASP A 76 -7.48 -20.49 13.99
N ILE A 77 -6.27 -19.97 14.14
CA ILE A 77 -5.03 -20.74 13.96
C ILE A 77 -4.82 -21.73 15.08
N LYS A 78 -5.24 -21.41 16.32
CA LYS A 78 -4.98 -22.19 17.52
C LYS A 78 -5.97 -23.35 17.68
N ASN A 79 -7.28 -23.04 17.52
CA ASN A 79 -8.35 -23.99 17.84
C ASN A 79 -9.18 -24.42 16.63
N SER A 80 -8.90 -23.85 15.46
CA SER A 80 -9.62 -24.17 14.20
C SER A 80 -11.11 -23.83 14.21
N SER A 81 -11.59 -23.05 15.17
CA SER A 81 -12.97 -22.51 15.14
C SER A 81 -13.14 -21.54 13.97
N VAL A 82 -14.37 -21.35 13.51
CA VAL A 82 -14.67 -20.39 12.46
C VAL A 82 -14.67 -18.98 13.07
N ILE A 83 -13.84 -18.09 12.52
CA ILE A 83 -13.83 -16.66 12.88
C ILE A 83 -14.99 -15.97 12.18
N ASP A 84 -15.08 -16.13 10.85
CA ASP A 84 -16.11 -15.52 10.03
C ASP A 84 -16.20 -16.20 8.65
N LYS A 85 -17.26 -15.90 7.91
CA LYS A 85 -17.41 -16.26 6.49
C LYS A 85 -17.24 -15.02 5.64
N ALA A 86 -16.04 -14.82 5.10
CA ALA A 86 -15.60 -13.59 4.47
C ALA A 86 -15.50 -13.69 2.95
N ILE A 87 -15.60 -12.55 2.28
CA ILE A 87 -15.23 -12.43 0.87
C ILE A 87 -13.75 -12.06 0.80
N VAL A 88 -12.98 -12.86 0.08
CA VAL A 88 -11.54 -12.66 -0.06
C VAL A 88 -11.16 -12.45 -1.52
N VAL A 89 -10.27 -11.48 -1.77
CA VAL A 89 -9.72 -11.19 -3.09
C VAL A 89 -8.19 -11.17 -2.98
N TRP A 90 -7.51 -11.85 -3.89
CA TRP A 90 -6.06 -11.84 -3.98
C TRP A 90 -5.57 -11.13 -5.23
N PHE A 91 -4.62 -10.24 -5.04
CA PHE A 91 -3.97 -9.45 -6.09
C PHE A 91 -2.47 -9.77 -6.11
N PRO A 92 -1.97 -10.45 -7.16
CA PRO A 92 -0.54 -10.74 -7.29
C PRO A 92 0.26 -9.51 -7.69
N ALA A 93 1.46 -9.39 -7.13
CA ALA A 93 2.47 -8.43 -7.58
C ALA A 93 2.82 -8.66 -9.06
N PRO A 94 3.30 -7.64 -9.78
CA PRO A 94 3.48 -6.25 -9.39
C PRO A 94 2.28 -5.34 -9.72
N LYS A 95 1.19 -5.86 -10.26
CA LYS A 95 0.01 -5.09 -10.70
C LYS A 95 -0.97 -4.86 -9.53
N THR A 96 -0.48 -4.21 -8.47
CA THR A 96 -1.22 -3.90 -7.25
C THR A 96 -0.94 -2.45 -6.82
N TYR A 97 -1.66 -1.95 -5.84
CA TYR A 97 -1.49 -0.61 -5.31
C TYR A 97 -0.06 -0.38 -4.78
N THR A 98 0.43 -1.27 -3.93
CA THR A 98 1.77 -1.16 -3.34
C THR A 98 2.88 -1.72 -4.23
N GLY A 99 2.54 -2.44 -5.31
CA GLY A 99 3.50 -3.23 -6.09
C GLY A 99 3.85 -4.59 -5.47
N GLU A 100 3.36 -4.88 -4.25
CA GLU A 100 3.51 -6.15 -3.54
C GLU A 100 2.31 -7.06 -3.76
N ASN A 101 2.37 -8.30 -3.27
CA ASN A 101 1.16 -9.12 -3.18
C ASN A 101 0.17 -8.49 -2.20
N ILE A 102 -1.10 -8.38 -2.58
CA ILE A 102 -2.16 -7.85 -1.73
C ILE A 102 -3.25 -8.89 -1.54
N LEU A 103 -3.73 -9.01 -0.30
CA LEU A 103 -4.91 -9.76 0.06
C LEU A 103 -5.92 -8.82 0.70
N GLU A 104 -7.13 -8.80 0.19
CA GLU A 104 -8.26 -8.08 0.81
C GLU A 104 -9.24 -9.10 1.37
N ILE A 105 -9.61 -8.89 2.63
CA ILE A 105 -10.54 -9.73 3.38
C ILE A 105 -11.69 -8.84 3.84
N ASN A 106 -12.89 -9.09 3.33
CA ASN A 106 -14.09 -8.39 3.72
C ASN A 106 -14.86 -9.28 4.71
N ILE A 107 -14.82 -8.89 5.98
CA ILE A 107 -15.49 -9.56 7.11
C ILE A 107 -16.77 -8.84 7.50
N HIS A 108 -17.62 -9.47 8.30
CA HIS A 108 -18.70 -8.77 8.98
C HIS A 108 -18.12 -7.72 9.94
N GLY A 109 -18.78 -6.57 10.05
CA GLY A 109 -18.23 -5.35 10.67
C GLY A 109 -18.18 -5.34 12.20
N GLY A 110 -18.43 -6.47 12.87
CA GLY A 110 -18.34 -6.61 14.32
C GLY A 110 -16.91 -6.41 14.85
N ASN A 111 -16.75 -5.68 15.96
CA ASN A 111 -15.43 -5.44 16.54
C ASN A 111 -14.77 -6.74 17.02
N SER A 112 -15.52 -7.65 17.62
CA SER A 112 -15.01 -8.94 18.07
C SER A 112 -14.46 -9.81 16.93
N ILE A 113 -15.06 -9.73 15.73
CA ILE A 113 -14.58 -10.44 14.55
C ILE A 113 -13.27 -9.83 14.07
N LEU A 114 -13.20 -8.50 14.02
CA LEU A 114 -11.99 -7.77 13.65
C LEU A 114 -10.84 -8.09 14.61
N GLU A 115 -11.06 -7.97 15.91
CA GLU A 115 -10.07 -8.26 16.96
C GLU A 115 -9.57 -9.70 16.84
N HIS A 116 -10.49 -10.67 16.72
CA HIS A 116 -10.12 -12.09 16.56
C HIS A 116 -9.30 -12.36 15.30
N LEU A 117 -9.64 -11.70 14.17
CA LEU A 117 -8.84 -11.80 12.95
C LEU A 117 -7.45 -11.18 13.12
N VAL A 118 -7.36 -10.00 13.76
CA VAL A 118 -6.09 -9.30 14.03
C VAL A 118 -5.19 -10.15 14.93
N GLU A 119 -5.71 -10.72 16.01
CA GLU A 119 -4.95 -11.63 16.89
C GLU A 119 -4.34 -12.79 16.07
N ASN A 120 -5.11 -13.38 15.15
CA ASN A 120 -4.62 -14.44 14.28
C ASN A 120 -3.55 -13.98 13.29
N LEU A 121 -3.68 -12.76 12.73
CA LEU A 121 -2.66 -12.19 11.85
C LEU A 121 -1.34 -11.98 12.57
N LEU A 122 -1.36 -11.51 13.82
CA LEU A 122 -0.18 -11.25 14.65
C LEU A 122 0.54 -12.54 15.08
N LEU A 123 -0.09 -13.71 15.05
CA LEU A 123 0.58 -15.00 15.26
C LEU A 123 1.50 -15.39 14.11
N ILE A 124 1.35 -14.76 12.94
CA ILE A 124 2.16 -15.09 11.76
C ILE A 124 3.42 -14.21 11.78
N ARG A 125 4.57 -14.85 11.75
CA ARG A 125 5.87 -14.15 11.77
C ARG A 125 5.97 -13.16 10.61
N ASN A 126 6.57 -12.00 10.87
CA ASN A 126 6.78 -10.89 9.94
C ASN A 126 5.47 -10.24 9.45
N VAL A 127 4.42 -10.31 10.26
CA VAL A 127 3.16 -9.59 10.03
C VAL A 127 2.97 -8.57 11.14
N ARG A 128 2.63 -7.34 10.79
CA ARG A 128 2.36 -6.24 11.72
C ARG A 128 1.30 -5.30 11.18
N GLU A 129 0.77 -4.48 12.06
CA GLU A 129 -0.09 -3.38 11.67
C GLU A 129 0.69 -2.33 10.86
N ALA A 130 0.03 -1.73 9.87
CA ALA A 130 0.60 -0.67 9.05
C ALA A 130 0.64 0.65 9.82
N GLU A 131 1.70 1.41 9.60
CA GLU A 131 1.74 2.82 10.02
C GLU A 131 0.80 3.67 9.14
N PRO A 132 0.30 4.81 9.64
CA PRO A 132 -0.48 5.73 8.82
C PRO A 132 0.25 6.09 7.51
N GLY A 133 -0.45 5.96 6.38
CA GLY A 133 0.10 6.24 5.05
C GLY A 133 1.10 5.19 4.51
N GLU A 134 1.35 4.08 5.22
CA GLU A 134 2.39 3.13 4.83
C GLU A 134 2.11 2.43 3.49
N PHE A 135 0.86 2.14 3.17
CA PHE A 135 0.51 1.56 1.85
C PHE A 135 0.92 2.50 0.71
N THR A 136 0.65 3.79 0.83
CA THR A 136 1.04 4.80 -0.17
C THR A 136 2.56 5.00 -0.20
N ARG A 137 3.23 5.00 0.96
CA ARG A 137 4.69 5.04 1.05
C ARG A 137 5.33 3.85 0.34
N ARG A 138 4.79 2.63 0.49
CA ARG A 138 5.25 1.44 -0.23
C ARG A 138 5.00 1.54 -1.74
N ALA A 139 3.85 2.07 -2.14
CA ALA A 139 3.55 2.32 -3.54
C ALA A 139 4.58 3.28 -4.17
N PHE A 140 4.89 4.39 -3.50
CA PHE A 140 5.95 5.32 -3.93
C PHE A 140 7.32 4.63 -4.00
N THR A 141 7.72 3.91 -2.95
CA THR A 141 9.02 3.19 -2.90
C THR A 141 9.15 2.12 -3.98
N ASN A 142 8.05 1.49 -4.36
CA ASN A 142 8.00 0.49 -5.42
C ASN A 142 7.75 1.08 -6.82
N ASN A 143 7.86 2.41 -6.97
CA ASN A 143 7.67 3.16 -8.23
C ASN A 143 6.28 2.90 -8.86
N LYS A 144 5.23 2.74 -8.04
CA LYS A 144 3.85 2.63 -8.51
C LYS A 144 3.21 4.00 -8.68
N MET A 145 3.72 4.99 -7.98
CA MET A 145 3.34 6.39 -8.07
C MET A 145 4.55 7.27 -7.76
N ASP A 146 4.55 8.50 -8.20
CA ASP A 146 5.55 9.49 -7.81
C ASP A 146 5.11 10.25 -6.54
N PHE A 147 5.98 11.17 -6.07
CA PHE A 147 5.74 11.89 -4.81
C PHE A 147 4.48 12.76 -4.88
N LEU A 148 4.27 13.47 -6.00
CA LEU A 148 3.11 14.35 -6.17
C LEU A 148 1.80 13.55 -6.26
N GLU A 149 1.84 12.40 -6.93
CA GLU A 149 0.71 11.47 -6.97
C GLU A 149 0.36 10.93 -5.58
N ALA A 150 1.39 10.63 -4.76
CA ALA A 150 1.19 10.17 -3.38
C ALA A 150 0.59 11.26 -2.48
N GLU A 151 1.01 12.52 -2.62
CA GLU A 151 0.38 13.66 -1.94
C GLU A 151 -1.06 13.86 -2.40
N GLY A 152 -1.32 13.76 -3.71
CA GLY A 152 -2.66 13.86 -4.27
C GLY A 152 -3.64 12.81 -3.72
N VAL A 153 -3.17 11.62 -3.33
CA VAL A 153 -4.01 10.61 -2.65
C VAL A 153 -4.49 11.12 -1.29
N MET A 154 -3.61 11.77 -0.52
CA MET A 154 -3.99 12.36 0.79
C MET A 154 -4.97 13.51 0.60
N ASP A 155 -4.71 14.40 -0.36
CA ASP A 155 -5.59 15.52 -0.69
C ASP A 155 -6.97 15.03 -1.13
N LEU A 156 -7.02 13.93 -1.90
CA LEU A 156 -8.28 13.34 -2.33
C LEU A 156 -9.11 12.77 -1.17
N ILE A 157 -8.45 12.16 -0.18
CA ILE A 157 -9.11 11.63 1.02
C ILE A 157 -9.66 12.78 1.87
N ASN A 158 -8.94 13.90 1.97
CA ASN A 158 -9.30 15.06 2.79
C ASN A 158 -10.16 16.11 2.05
N ALA A 159 -10.49 15.88 0.78
CA ALA A 159 -11.27 16.83 -0.01
C ALA A 159 -12.71 16.96 0.49
N GLU A 160 -13.07 18.13 0.98
CA GLU A 160 -14.42 18.47 1.47
C GLU A 160 -15.30 19.10 0.38
N THR A 161 -14.68 19.71 -0.64
CA THR A 161 -15.40 20.39 -1.73
C THR A 161 -15.19 19.70 -3.09
N LYS A 162 -16.14 19.92 -4.02
CA LYS A 162 -16.01 19.43 -5.40
C LYS A 162 -14.75 19.95 -6.10
N SER A 163 -14.36 21.20 -5.82
CA SER A 163 -13.16 21.83 -6.39
C SER A 163 -11.88 21.17 -5.88
N GLN A 164 -11.77 20.98 -4.56
CA GLN A 164 -10.65 20.25 -3.94
C GLN A 164 -10.52 18.83 -4.51
N LYS A 165 -11.65 18.10 -4.57
CA LYS A 165 -11.68 16.76 -5.17
C LYS A 165 -11.17 16.77 -6.62
N SER A 166 -11.61 17.75 -7.44
CA SER A 166 -11.20 17.85 -8.85
C SER A 166 -9.69 18.07 -8.99
N LEU A 167 -9.12 18.96 -8.17
CA LEU A 167 -7.68 19.22 -8.15
C LEU A 167 -6.88 17.99 -7.70
N ALA A 168 -7.31 17.36 -6.63
CA ALA A 168 -6.65 16.16 -6.10
C ALA A 168 -6.67 15.00 -7.11
N ILE A 169 -7.78 14.80 -7.86
CA ILE A 169 -7.86 13.79 -8.93
C ILE A 169 -6.85 14.11 -10.05
N GLN A 170 -6.70 15.38 -10.45
CA GLN A 170 -5.71 15.77 -11.46
C GLN A 170 -4.29 15.48 -10.97
N GLN A 171 -4.02 15.70 -9.69
CA GLN A 171 -2.71 15.42 -9.08
C GLN A 171 -2.43 13.92 -9.03
N VAL A 172 -3.37 13.10 -8.56
CA VAL A 172 -3.28 11.63 -8.58
C VAL A 172 -3.07 11.08 -9.99
N ASN A 173 -3.65 11.71 -10.99
CA ASN A 173 -3.48 11.32 -12.40
C ASN A 173 -2.16 11.82 -13.03
N GLY A 174 -1.25 12.42 -12.26
CA GLY A 174 0.09 12.83 -12.70
C GLY A 174 0.13 14.09 -13.55
N SER A 175 -0.91 14.92 -13.57
CA SER A 175 -0.94 16.16 -14.34
C SER A 175 0.16 17.13 -13.90
N LEU A 176 0.34 17.32 -12.59
CA LEU A 176 1.41 18.14 -12.00
C LEU A 176 2.79 17.56 -12.32
N SER A 177 2.98 16.28 -12.14
CA SER A 177 4.23 15.58 -12.45
C SER A 177 4.66 15.79 -13.91
N THR A 178 3.72 15.80 -14.83
CA THR A 178 3.98 16.06 -16.24
C THR A 178 4.48 17.48 -16.47
N ILE A 179 3.90 18.48 -15.80
CA ILE A 179 4.32 19.89 -15.89
C ILE A 179 5.74 20.05 -15.32
N PHE A 180 6.00 19.53 -14.14
CA PHE A 180 7.33 19.59 -13.51
C PHE A 180 8.41 18.89 -14.34
N LYS A 181 8.11 17.74 -14.94
CA LYS A 181 9.04 17.06 -15.88
C LYS A 181 9.36 17.94 -17.09
N LYS A 182 8.37 18.63 -17.66
CA LYS A 182 8.60 19.58 -18.76
C LYS A 182 9.49 20.74 -18.35
N TRP A 183 9.27 21.33 -17.18
CA TRP A 183 10.10 22.41 -16.65
C TRP A 183 11.51 21.95 -16.37
N ASN A 184 11.68 20.82 -15.70
CA ASN A 184 12.99 20.23 -15.41
C ASN A 184 13.79 19.99 -16.71
N ASN A 185 13.18 19.43 -17.75
CA ASN A 185 13.84 19.22 -19.03
C ASN A 185 14.24 20.53 -19.73
N LYS A 186 13.44 21.61 -19.60
CA LYS A 186 13.81 22.94 -20.11
C LYS A 186 15.00 23.51 -19.34
N LEU A 187 15.01 23.42 -18.02
CA LEU A 187 16.10 23.89 -17.18
C LEU A 187 17.41 23.13 -17.46
N LEU A 188 17.34 21.81 -17.60
CA LEU A 188 18.52 21.00 -17.97
C LEU A 188 19.10 21.38 -19.32
N LYS A 189 18.25 21.67 -20.33
CA LYS A 189 18.71 22.14 -21.65
C LYS A 189 19.37 23.51 -21.56
N LEU A 190 18.81 24.42 -20.75
CA LEU A 190 19.44 25.74 -20.53
C LEU A 190 20.79 25.62 -19.85
N LEU A 191 20.90 24.79 -18.79
CA LEU A 191 22.17 24.54 -18.10
C LEU A 191 23.23 23.98 -19.05
N ALA A 192 22.89 22.98 -19.86
CA ALA A 192 23.80 22.37 -20.82
C ALA A 192 24.20 23.33 -21.97
N HIS A 193 23.52 24.45 -22.14
CA HIS A 193 23.85 25.47 -23.14
C HIS A 193 24.82 26.54 -22.60
N TYR A 194 24.93 26.65 -21.25
CA TYR A 194 25.81 27.58 -20.56
C TYR A 194 27.13 26.95 -20.10
N GLU A 195 27.30 25.63 -20.22
CA GLU A 195 28.56 24.90 -20.06
C GLU A 195 29.29 24.78 -21.39
#